data_da0f0dd12873e0d4d0726874db97b458
#
_entry.id   da0f0dd12873e0d4d0726874db97b458
#
_cell.length_a   1.000
_cell.length_b   1.000
_cell.length_c   1.000
_cell.angle_alpha   90.00
_cell.angle_beta   90.00
_cell.angle_gamma   90.00
#
_symmetry.space_group_name_H-M   'P 1'
#
loop_
_entity.id
_entity.type
_entity.pdbx_description
1 polymer ?
#
loop_
_entity_poly.entity_id
_entity_poly.type
_entity_poly.pdbx_seq_one_letter_code
_entity_poly.pdbx_strand_id
1 'polypeptide(L)'
;MPGTDDPPAPPSSVELPFAALVEDAPFAVLAIDEDSTVRYANDGVAELLGHDPEHLVGGSLFRVIPERLRTAHTGAFERYLESGESHLDWDRIELPAVHRDGHEVPVSIAIRETPIDGETLYTGIFSDNSRPTRLRERIEASIDALHELYIVASNATLSFETRREKIIELGCQYLDLPYGFVTEIDSATQRIVTAVGDHELLSAGAQCPIEQSYCRKTIDDDGFLAVANTVEEGWDGDPAYERFGLGSYIGGKVIVDGDLFGTLCFASTEPRGREFTGSERTFVEMASRWLGYEIERHNRTRRLERQNERLDRFASQVSHDLRNPLSVAVGRLELAIESHGEDEDLIAVRDALADADSRIDEMLEFARLGDAVTDPEPVSLADAADAAWAAIETGGARMTVREDVDLRGDAERIERLLENLFRNSVEHGSTGSRAQPDDAAEHGFAAVSVALGAVEGGFYVADDGPGIPESDREDVLESGFTTSDDGSGFGLAIVEEIAAAHGWDVRVTDSAAGGARFEFVGADGGSG
;
A
#
# COMPACT_ATOMS: atom_id res chain seq x y z
N MET A 1 8.20 91.69 -1.87
CA MET A 1 7.44 91.18 -0.75
C MET A 1 6.52 90.12 -1.28
N PRO A 2 6.79 88.78 -1.19
CA PRO A 2 5.84 87.73 -1.53
C PRO A 2 4.95 87.49 -0.28
N GLY A 3 3.67 87.32 -0.56
CA GLY A 3 2.63 87.02 0.41
C GLY A 3 2.81 85.66 1.08
N THR A 4 2.54 85.62 2.35
CA THR A 4 2.47 84.42 3.18
C THR A 4 1.15 83.72 2.84
N ASP A 5 1.24 82.62 2.09
CA ASP A 5 0.14 81.61 2.00
C ASP A 5 0.01 80.87 3.33
N ASP A 6 -1.00 81.21 4.08
CA ASP A 6 -1.44 80.40 5.21
C ASP A 6 -2.03 79.09 4.71
N PRO A 7 -1.68 77.90 5.31
CA PRO A 7 -2.28 76.64 4.90
C PRO A 7 -3.81 76.64 5.23
N PRO A 8 -4.62 76.01 4.36
CA PRO A 8 -6.08 75.96 4.62
C PRO A 8 -6.37 75.28 5.95
N ALA A 9 -7.27 75.83 6.71
CA ALA A 9 -7.75 75.29 7.98
C ALA A 9 -8.25 73.84 7.76
N PRO A 10 -7.97 72.91 8.70
CA PRO A 10 -8.46 71.53 8.62
C PRO A 10 -10.01 71.57 8.51
N PRO A 11 -10.58 70.64 7.71
CA PRO A 11 -12.06 70.57 7.57
C PRO A 11 -12.65 70.37 8.97
N SER A 12 -13.67 71.17 9.29
CA SER A 12 -14.47 71.04 10.51
C SER A 12 -14.87 69.58 10.73
N SER A 13 -14.58 69.03 11.91
CA SER A 13 -15.04 67.71 12.31
C SER A 13 -16.54 67.61 12.07
N VAL A 14 -16.93 66.75 11.14
CA VAL A 14 -18.32 66.34 10.97
C VAL A 14 -18.71 65.65 12.28
N GLU A 15 -19.58 66.23 13.10
CA GLU A 15 -20.24 65.52 14.20
C GLU A 15 -21.12 64.43 13.53
N LEU A 16 -20.50 63.28 13.25
CA LEU A 16 -21.25 62.09 12.87
C LEU A 16 -22.01 61.61 14.10
N PRO A 17 -23.34 61.35 13.98
CA PRO A 17 -24.09 60.75 15.07
C PRO A 17 -23.58 59.31 15.26
N PHE A 18 -22.65 59.15 16.23
CA PHE A 18 -21.94 57.87 16.50
C PHE A 18 -22.96 56.74 16.78
N ALA A 19 -24.08 57.05 17.41
CA ALA A 19 -25.17 56.10 17.63
C ALA A 19 -25.71 55.52 16.31
N ALA A 20 -25.99 56.36 15.29
CA ALA A 20 -26.49 55.86 14.00
C ALA A 20 -25.48 55.01 13.22
N LEU A 21 -24.17 55.24 13.37
CA LEU A 21 -23.15 54.43 12.73
C LEU A 21 -23.02 53.02 13.35
N VAL A 22 -23.31 52.87 14.64
CA VAL A 22 -23.29 51.59 15.34
C VAL A 22 -24.62 50.83 15.12
N GLU A 23 -25.74 51.58 15.04
CA GLU A 23 -27.08 51.01 14.80
C GLU A 23 -27.17 50.31 13.44
N ASP A 24 -26.68 50.96 12.39
CA ASP A 24 -26.72 50.43 10.99
C ASP A 24 -25.46 49.60 10.65
N ALA A 25 -24.66 49.21 11.63
CA ALA A 25 -23.42 48.44 11.35
C ALA A 25 -23.74 47.01 10.91
N PRO A 26 -23.01 46.49 9.93
CA PRO A 26 -23.24 45.11 9.40
C PRO A 26 -22.76 44.01 10.34
N PHE A 27 -22.57 44.28 11.62
CA PHE A 27 -22.18 43.36 12.67
C PHE A 27 -23.03 43.57 13.91
N ALA A 28 -23.27 42.52 14.67
CA ALA A 28 -24.03 42.60 15.89
C ALA A 28 -23.13 43.14 17.03
N VAL A 29 -23.64 44.12 17.78
CA VAL A 29 -23.01 44.71 18.94
C VAL A 29 -23.87 44.47 20.16
N LEU A 30 -23.27 43.88 21.21
CA LEU A 30 -23.89 43.71 22.52
C LEU A 30 -22.96 44.28 23.57
N ALA A 31 -23.48 45.11 24.48
CA ALA A 31 -22.72 45.53 25.67
C ALA A 31 -23.43 45.05 26.94
N ILE A 32 -22.65 44.53 27.88
CA ILE A 32 -23.13 44.01 29.18
C ILE A 32 -22.44 44.70 30.35
N ASP A 33 -23.08 44.66 31.48
CA ASP A 33 -22.46 45.03 32.77
C ASP A 33 -21.77 43.83 33.44
N GLU A 34 -21.23 44.05 34.64
CA GLU A 34 -20.54 43.06 35.48
C GLU A 34 -21.45 41.89 35.90
N ASP A 35 -22.76 42.07 35.89
CA ASP A 35 -23.75 41.03 36.19
C ASP A 35 -24.22 40.26 34.94
N SER A 36 -23.56 40.45 33.79
CA SER A 36 -23.95 39.89 32.49
C SER A 36 -25.35 40.30 32.02
N THR A 37 -25.83 41.48 32.47
CA THR A 37 -27.09 42.08 31.97
C THR A 37 -26.79 42.90 30.72
N VAL A 38 -27.58 42.67 29.67
CA VAL A 38 -27.44 43.42 28.42
C VAL A 38 -27.86 44.89 28.60
N ARG A 39 -26.95 45.80 28.39
CA ARG A 39 -27.15 47.23 28.49
C ARG A 39 -27.37 47.93 27.17
N TYR A 40 -26.85 47.30 26.08
CA TYR A 40 -27.02 47.76 24.70
C TYR A 40 -27.02 46.59 23.72
N ALA A 41 -27.82 46.72 22.69
CA ALA A 41 -27.84 45.85 21.52
C ALA A 41 -28.23 46.68 20.28
N ASN A 42 -27.53 46.50 19.15
CA ASN A 42 -27.87 47.14 17.87
C ASN A 42 -28.72 46.26 16.97
N ASP A 43 -29.22 46.81 15.85
CA ASP A 43 -30.03 46.10 14.88
C ASP A 43 -29.31 44.89 14.24
N GLY A 44 -27.98 44.90 14.16
CA GLY A 44 -27.20 43.75 13.69
C GLY A 44 -27.43 42.47 14.51
N VAL A 45 -27.87 42.59 15.77
CA VAL A 45 -28.22 41.42 16.62
C VAL A 45 -29.51 40.74 16.08
N ALA A 46 -30.46 41.51 15.60
CA ALA A 46 -31.66 40.96 15.00
C ALA A 46 -31.36 40.25 13.66
N GLU A 47 -30.43 40.79 12.88
CA GLU A 47 -30.03 40.18 11.60
C GLU A 47 -29.23 38.90 11.82
N LEU A 48 -28.27 38.88 12.79
CA LEU A 48 -27.36 37.74 13.02
C LEU A 48 -28.01 36.64 13.89
N LEU A 49 -28.70 37.02 14.97
CA LEU A 49 -29.20 36.09 15.98
C LEU A 49 -30.74 36.02 16.07
N GLY A 50 -31.44 36.82 15.27
CA GLY A 50 -32.90 36.84 15.23
C GLY A 50 -33.59 37.41 16.50
N HIS A 51 -32.79 37.91 17.44
CA HIS A 51 -33.33 38.54 18.68
C HIS A 51 -33.57 40.00 18.47
N ASP A 52 -34.77 40.47 18.83
CA ASP A 52 -35.07 41.89 18.89
C ASP A 52 -34.25 42.61 19.95
N PRO A 53 -33.44 43.64 19.58
CA PRO A 53 -32.61 44.38 20.51
C PRO A 53 -33.33 44.90 21.75
N GLU A 54 -34.55 45.43 21.55
CA GLU A 54 -35.38 45.97 22.65
C GLU A 54 -35.74 44.91 23.70
N HIS A 55 -35.92 43.66 23.25
CA HIS A 55 -36.20 42.52 24.13
C HIS A 55 -34.99 41.95 24.82
N LEU A 56 -33.78 42.20 24.33
CA LEU A 56 -32.52 41.75 24.95
C LEU A 56 -32.08 42.73 26.03
N VAL A 57 -32.23 44.04 25.83
CA VAL A 57 -31.79 45.07 26.79
C VAL A 57 -32.51 44.87 28.12
N GLY A 58 -31.77 44.92 29.21
CA GLY A 58 -32.22 44.64 30.59
C GLY A 58 -32.38 43.15 30.90
N GLY A 59 -32.20 42.27 29.92
CA GLY A 59 -32.19 40.81 30.09
C GLY A 59 -30.76 40.24 30.26
N SER A 60 -30.68 38.94 30.62
CA SER A 60 -29.41 38.25 30.74
C SER A 60 -28.83 37.87 29.37
N LEU A 61 -27.50 38.03 29.22
CA LEU A 61 -26.71 37.57 28.09
C LEU A 61 -26.89 36.06 27.81
N PHE A 62 -27.31 35.27 28.79
CA PHE A 62 -27.55 33.82 28.66
C PHE A 62 -28.62 33.46 27.60
N ARG A 63 -29.40 34.43 27.11
CA ARG A 63 -30.35 34.25 26.00
C ARG A 63 -29.61 33.91 24.70
N VAL A 64 -28.43 34.43 24.49
CA VAL A 64 -27.60 34.20 23.29
C VAL A 64 -26.45 33.22 23.54
N ILE A 65 -26.28 32.70 24.76
CA ILE A 65 -25.25 31.71 25.10
C ILE A 65 -25.87 30.31 25.17
N PRO A 66 -25.34 29.30 24.41
CA PRO A 66 -25.75 27.89 24.53
C PRO A 66 -25.67 27.40 25.98
N GLU A 67 -26.67 26.62 26.42
CA GLU A 67 -26.80 26.17 27.80
C GLU A 67 -25.53 25.47 28.31
N ARG A 68 -24.90 24.66 27.48
CA ARG A 68 -23.65 23.95 27.79
C ARG A 68 -22.44 24.86 28.05
N LEU A 69 -22.49 26.12 27.58
CA LEU A 69 -21.40 27.09 27.75
C LEU A 69 -21.63 28.09 28.87
N ARG A 70 -22.81 28.18 29.47
CA ARG A 70 -23.19 29.18 30.48
C ARG A 70 -22.29 29.10 31.72
N THR A 71 -22.07 27.89 32.26
CA THR A 71 -21.20 27.70 33.44
C THR A 71 -19.74 28.09 33.15
N ALA A 72 -19.25 27.76 31.97
CA ALA A 72 -17.89 28.13 31.56
C ALA A 72 -17.74 29.64 31.37
N HIS A 73 -18.77 30.29 30.79
CA HIS A 73 -18.82 31.76 30.66
C HIS A 73 -18.81 32.44 32.01
N THR A 74 -19.71 32.06 32.94
CA THR A 74 -19.77 32.64 34.29
C THR A 74 -18.43 32.55 34.99
N GLY A 75 -17.84 31.36 35.07
CA GLY A 75 -16.57 31.14 35.76
C GLY A 75 -15.37 31.82 35.08
N ALA A 76 -15.40 32.03 33.77
CA ALA A 76 -14.36 32.80 33.08
C ALA A 76 -14.50 34.32 33.33
N PHE A 77 -15.75 34.81 33.30
CA PHE A 77 -16.05 36.22 33.50
C PHE A 77 -15.79 36.67 34.97
N GLU A 78 -16.21 35.88 35.98
CA GLU A 78 -15.91 36.09 37.38
C GLU A 78 -14.40 36.17 37.65
N ARG A 79 -13.63 35.21 37.10
CA ARG A 79 -12.17 35.25 37.24
C ARG A 79 -11.55 36.50 36.62
N TYR A 80 -12.06 36.94 35.49
CA TYR A 80 -11.60 38.16 34.85
C TYR A 80 -11.88 39.38 35.73
N LEU A 81 -13.11 39.50 36.27
CA LEU A 81 -13.48 40.58 37.18
C LEU A 81 -12.61 40.64 38.45
N GLU A 82 -12.19 39.48 38.97
CA GLU A 82 -11.32 39.40 40.18
C GLU A 82 -9.84 39.67 39.88
N SER A 83 -9.30 39.20 38.74
CA SER A 83 -7.86 39.21 38.47
C SER A 83 -7.41 40.21 37.41
N GLY A 84 -8.32 40.66 36.55
CA GLY A 84 -8.01 41.44 35.34
C GLY A 84 -7.29 40.62 34.26
N GLU A 85 -7.12 39.28 34.45
CA GLU A 85 -6.45 38.41 33.48
C GLU A 85 -7.45 37.60 32.69
N SER A 86 -7.39 37.71 31.37
CA SER A 86 -8.15 36.87 30.44
C SER A 86 -7.29 35.74 29.88
N HIS A 87 -7.79 34.50 29.90
CA HIS A 87 -7.18 33.38 29.20
C HIS A 87 -7.61 33.28 27.75
N LEU A 88 -8.57 34.12 27.31
CA LEU A 88 -9.07 34.17 25.93
C LEU A 88 -8.44 35.38 25.22
N ASP A 89 -8.19 35.20 23.92
CA ASP A 89 -7.82 36.32 23.05
C ASP A 89 -9.06 37.15 22.76
N TRP A 90 -9.19 38.28 23.45
CA TRP A 90 -10.34 39.19 23.35
C TRP A 90 -10.48 39.83 21.96
N ASP A 91 -9.43 39.78 21.16
CA ASP A 91 -9.52 40.30 19.80
C ASP A 91 -10.24 39.32 18.87
N ARG A 92 -10.28 38.00 19.23
CA ARG A 92 -10.95 36.98 18.42
C ARG A 92 -11.31 35.72 19.22
N ILE A 93 -12.57 35.65 19.64
CA ILE A 93 -13.13 34.48 20.31
C ILE A 93 -14.11 33.80 19.34
N GLU A 94 -13.88 32.57 18.99
CA GLU A 94 -14.78 31.79 18.13
C GLU A 94 -15.65 30.87 18.99
N LEU A 95 -16.93 31.17 19.08
CA LEU A 95 -17.92 30.42 19.87
C LEU A 95 -19.28 30.38 19.14
N PRO A 96 -20.14 29.40 19.41
CA PRO A 96 -21.51 29.44 18.95
C PRO A 96 -22.36 30.38 19.80
N ALA A 97 -23.24 31.14 19.15
CA ALA A 97 -24.31 31.91 19.79
C ALA A 97 -25.67 31.28 19.46
N VAL A 98 -26.66 31.44 20.33
CA VAL A 98 -28.00 30.89 20.14
C VAL A 98 -28.88 31.88 19.39
N HIS A 99 -29.39 31.47 18.25
CA HIS A 99 -30.45 32.21 17.53
C HIS A 99 -31.79 32.07 18.25
N ARG A 100 -32.69 33.04 18.05
CA ARG A 100 -34.00 33.08 18.70
C ARG A 100 -34.85 31.81 18.52
N ASP A 101 -34.75 31.13 17.40
CA ASP A 101 -35.45 29.87 17.14
C ASP A 101 -34.76 28.61 17.67
N GLY A 102 -33.64 28.79 18.39
CA GLY A 102 -32.94 27.73 19.14
C GLY A 102 -31.78 27.07 18.43
N HIS A 103 -31.53 27.36 17.16
CA HIS A 103 -30.32 26.85 16.51
C HIS A 103 -29.08 27.66 16.91
N GLU A 104 -27.90 27.03 16.78
CA GLU A 104 -26.62 27.67 17.06
C GLU A 104 -26.04 28.30 15.79
N VAL A 105 -25.55 29.54 15.90
CA VAL A 105 -24.85 30.28 14.86
C VAL A 105 -23.39 30.41 15.25
N PRO A 106 -22.42 29.94 14.45
CA PRO A 106 -21.01 30.17 14.71
C PRO A 106 -20.68 31.66 14.56
N VAL A 107 -20.12 32.25 15.59
CA VAL A 107 -19.75 33.68 15.61
C VAL A 107 -18.29 33.87 16.00
N SER A 108 -17.69 34.92 15.45
CA SER A 108 -16.41 35.46 15.94
C SER A 108 -16.72 36.70 16.73
N ILE A 109 -16.23 36.78 17.96
CA ILE A 109 -16.51 37.84 18.93
C ILE A 109 -15.22 38.58 19.27
N ALA A 110 -15.21 39.90 19.10
CA ALA A 110 -14.19 40.77 19.68
C ALA A 110 -14.77 41.49 20.88
N ILE A 111 -14.07 41.46 22.01
CA ILE A 111 -14.52 42.07 23.26
C ILE A 111 -13.67 43.32 23.59
N ARG A 112 -14.33 44.37 24.10
CA ARG A 112 -13.69 45.58 24.59
C ARG A 112 -14.32 46.00 25.91
N GLU A 113 -13.46 46.37 26.83
CA GLU A 113 -13.86 47.00 28.08
C GLU A 113 -13.90 48.50 27.91
N THR A 114 -14.98 49.13 28.34
CA THR A 114 -15.17 50.58 28.19
C THR A 114 -15.78 51.15 29.48
N PRO A 115 -15.05 52.00 30.23
CA PRO A 115 -15.62 52.72 31.37
C PRO A 115 -16.55 53.82 30.88
N ILE A 116 -17.82 53.83 31.36
CA ILE A 116 -18.83 54.84 31.04
C ILE A 116 -19.53 55.25 32.34
N ASP A 117 -19.51 56.53 32.67
CA ASP A 117 -20.17 57.14 33.82
C ASP A 117 -19.92 56.45 35.18
N GLY A 118 -18.75 55.83 35.33
CA GLY A 118 -18.33 55.16 36.58
C GLY A 118 -18.71 53.67 36.66
N GLU A 119 -19.36 53.16 35.66
CA GLU A 119 -19.61 51.72 35.44
C GLU A 119 -18.70 51.19 34.31
N THR A 120 -18.34 49.91 34.35
CA THR A 120 -17.57 49.27 33.30
C THR A 120 -18.51 48.44 32.41
N LEU A 121 -18.52 48.72 31.10
CA LEU A 121 -19.26 47.95 30.13
C LEU A 121 -18.32 47.07 29.29
N TYR A 122 -18.72 45.85 29.09
CA TYR A 122 -18.04 44.85 28.22
C TYR A 122 -18.79 44.76 26.90
N THR A 123 -18.20 45.33 25.85
CA THR A 123 -18.80 45.38 24.52
C THR A 123 -18.27 44.25 23.65
N GLY A 124 -19.13 43.34 23.23
CA GLY A 124 -18.85 42.29 22.25
C GLY A 124 -19.32 42.70 20.85
N ILE A 125 -18.44 42.62 19.89
CA ILE A 125 -18.73 42.75 18.46
C ILE A 125 -18.78 41.35 17.84
N PHE A 126 -19.94 40.95 17.36
CA PHE A 126 -20.19 39.62 16.83
C PHE A 126 -20.24 39.68 15.31
N SER A 127 -19.47 38.82 14.65
CA SER A 127 -19.48 38.64 13.20
C SER A 127 -19.88 37.21 12.86
N ASP A 128 -20.67 37.04 11.79
CA ASP A 128 -21.01 35.71 11.27
C ASP A 128 -19.75 34.96 10.81
N ASN A 129 -19.45 33.86 11.49
CA ASN A 129 -18.34 32.96 11.18
C ASN A 129 -18.80 31.68 10.47
N SER A 130 -20.05 31.60 10.01
CA SER A 130 -20.63 30.40 9.41
C SER A 130 -19.93 30.00 8.10
N ARG A 131 -19.49 30.96 7.29
CA ARG A 131 -18.79 30.67 6.04
C ARG A 131 -17.40 30.08 6.26
N PRO A 132 -16.51 30.74 7.06
CA PRO A 132 -15.20 30.15 7.40
C PRO A 132 -15.32 28.80 8.08
N THR A 133 -16.22 28.64 9.04
CA THR A 133 -16.43 27.38 9.76
C THR A 133 -16.85 26.26 8.82
N ARG A 134 -17.88 26.48 7.96
CA ARG A 134 -18.29 25.47 6.98
C ARG A 134 -17.18 25.14 5.97
N LEU A 135 -16.39 26.13 5.55
CA LEU A 135 -15.26 25.87 4.64
C LEU A 135 -14.21 25.01 5.33
N ARG A 136 -13.89 25.29 6.59
CA ARG A 136 -12.93 24.52 7.39
C ARG A 136 -13.41 23.07 7.59
N GLU A 137 -14.65 22.87 8.01
CA GLU A 137 -15.25 21.55 8.17
C GLU A 137 -15.22 20.75 6.86
N ARG A 138 -15.47 21.41 5.72
CA ARG A 138 -15.40 20.76 4.38
C ARG A 138 -13.97 20.39 4.00
N ILE A 139 -12.99 21.24 4.33
CA ILE A 139 -11.58 20.93 4.08
C ILE A 139 -11.13 19.77 4.97
N GLU A 140 -11.47 19.78 6.26
CA GLU A 140 -11.18 18.70 7.19
C GLU A 140 -11.80 17.38 6.71
N ALA A 141 -13.09 17.36 6.37
CA ALA A 141 -13.74 16.16 5.82
C ALA A 141 -13.09 15.66 4.52
N SER A 142 -12.60 16.58 3.67
CA SER A 142 -11.91 16.19 2.43
C SER A 142 -10.54 15.57 2.72
N ILE A 143 -9.80 16.12 3.69
CA ILE A 143 -8.50 15.57 4.12
C ILE A 143 -8.69 14.20 4.74
N ASP A 144 -9.68 14.04 5.61
CA ASP A 144 -9.99 12.77 6.28
C ASP A 144 -10.36 11.69 5.25
N ALA A 145 -11.21 12.01 4.28
CA ALA A 145 -11.60 11.07 3.23
C ALA A 145 -10.41 10.65 2.35
N LEU A 146 -9.52 11.58 1.99
CA LEU A 146 -8.31 11.26 1.22
C LEU A 146 -7.30 10.46 2.05
N HIS A 147 -7.21 10.73 3.35
CA HIS A 147 -6.36 9.97 4.26
C HIS A 147 -6.87 8.53 4.45
N GLU A 148 -8.17 8.35 4.65
CA GLU A 148 -8.77 7.01 4.71
C GLU A 148 -8.63 6.24 3.39
N LEU A 149 -8.80 6.91 2.24
CA LEU A 149 -8.54 6.33 0.93
C LEU A 149 -7.10 5.81 0.85
N TYR A 150 -6.11 6.60 1.30
CA TYR A 150 -4.73 6.19 1.33
C TYR A 150 -4.49 4.98 2.25
N ILE A 151 -5.06 5.00 3.47
CA ILE A 151 -4.91 3.89 4.43
C ILE A 151 -5.47 2.58 3.85
N VAL A 152 -6.68 2.61 3.30
CA VAL A 152 -7.31 1.42 2.70
C VAL A 152 -6.51 0.95 1.49
N ALA A 153 -6.09 1.88 0.64
CA ALA A 153 -5.32 1.62 -0.56
C ALA A 153 -3.96 0.95 -0.28
N SER A 154 -3.25 1.41 0.77
CA SER A 154 -1.91 0.92 1.13
C SER A 154 -1.92 -0.30 2.03
N ASN A 155 -3.08 -0.76 2.51
CA ASN A 155 -3.17 -1.89 3.42
C ASN A 155 -2.93 -3.24 2.70
N ALA A 156 -1.72 -3.77 2.84
CA ALA A 156 -1.30 -5.03 2.21
C ALA A 156 -1.98 -6.27 2.82
N THR A 157 -2.57 -6.17 4.03
CA THR A 157 -3.24 -7.32 4.68
C THR A 157 -4.65 -7.58 4.15
N LEU A 158 -5.24 -6.60 3.45
CA LEU A 158 -6.55 -6.74 2.85
C LEU A 158 -6.46 -7.35 1.45
N SER A 159 -7.40 -8.22 1.10
CA SER A 159 -7.52 -8.71 -0.27
C SER A 159 -7.87 -7.57 -1.23
N PHE A 160 -7.57 -7.75 -2.52
CA PHE A 160 -7.93 -6.78 -3.56
C PHE A 160 -9.43 -6.49 -3.57
N GLU A 161 -10.26 -7.51 -3.46
CA GLU A 161 -11.71 -7.41 -3.44
C GLU A 161 -12.19 -6.57 -2.25
N THR A 162 -11.69 -6.85 -1.05
CA THR A 162 -12.05 -6.11 0.18
C THR A 162 -11.61 -4.63 0.11
N ARG A 163 -10.41 -4.35 -0.42
CA ARG A 163 -9.97 -2.97 -0.61
C ARG A 163 -10.88 -2.21 -1.56
N ARG A 164 -11.24 -2.83 -2.68
CA ARG A 164 -12.16 -2.24 -3.67
C ARG A 164 -13.52 -1.91 -3.07
N GLU A 165 -14.12 -2.83 -2.31
CA GLU A 165 -15.40 -2.61 -1.62
C GLU A 165 -15.31 -1.45 -0.62
N LYS A 166 -14.28 -1.44 0.23
CA LYS A 166 -14.08 -0.36 1.22
C LYS A 166 -13.91 1.01 0.59
N ILE A 167 -13.24 1.11 -0.55
CA ILE A 167 -13.09 2.38 -1.26
C ILE A 167 -14.41 2.86 -1.83
N ILE A 168 -15.26 1.95 -2.32
CA ILE A 168 -16.60 2.30 -2.77
C ILE A 168 -17.46 2.74 -1.58
N GLU A 169 -17.43 2.03 -0.45
CA GLU A 169 -18.13 2.42 0.78
C GLU A 169 -17.71 3.80 1.27
N LEU A 170 -16.40 4.06 1.33
CA LEU A 170 -15.85 5.36 1.70
C LEU A 170 -16.32 6.47 0.76
N GLY A 171 -16.35 6.20 -0.55
CA GLY A 171 -16.86 7.15 -1.53
C GLY A 171 -18.35 7.44 -1.35
N CYS A 172 -19.17 6.42 -1.08
CA CYS A 172 -20.58 6.60 -0.76
C CYS A 172 -20.79 7.49 0.47
N GLN A 173 -20.03 7.28 1.53
CA GLN A 173 -20.09 8.08 2.76
C GLN A 173 -19.63 9.52 2.53
N TYR A 174 -18.49 9.71 1.89
CA TYR A 174 -17.91 11.04 1.66
C TYR A 174 -18.75 11.90 0.72
N LEU A 175 -19.31 11.30 -0.33
CA LEU A 175 -20.13 11.98 -1.34
C LEU A 175 -21.59 12.13 -0.90
N ASP A 176 -22.00 11.46 0.17
CA ASP A 176 -23.39 11.34 0.61
C ASP A 176 -24.30 10.82 -0.53
N LEU A 177 -23.84 9.71 -1.15
CA LEU A 177 -24.54 9.02 -2.23
C LEU A 177 -24.77 7.54 -1.85
N PRO A 178 -26.00 7.01 -1.96
CA PRO A 178 -26.31 5.67 -1.48
C PRO A 178 -25.75 4.54 -2.34
N TYR A 179 -25.38 4.81 -3.59
CA TYR A 179 -24.94 3.79 -4.54
C TYR A 179 -23.54 4.08 -5.01
N GLY A 180 -22.66 3.08 -4.92
CA GLY A 180 -21.31 3.10 -5.48
C GLY A 180 -21.04 1.82 -6.25
N PHE A 181 -20.42 1.89 -7.43
CA PHE A 181 -20.15 0.72 -8.24
C PHE A 181 -18.97 0.89 -9.19
N VAL A 182 -18.31 -0.23 -9.47
CA VAL A 182 -17.26 -0.33 -10.48
C VAL A 182 -17.79 -1.13 -11.65
N THR A 183 -17.54 -0.63 -12.84
CA THR A 183 -17.93 -1.31 -14.08
C THR A 183 -16.71 -1.75 -14.86
N GLU A 184 -16.88 -2.82 -15.62
CA GLU A 184 -16.02 -3.23 -16.71
C GLU A 184 -16.76 -2.98 -18.01
N ILE A 185 -16.10 -2.40 -18.99
CA ILE A 185 -16.70 -2.04 -20.27
C ILE A 185 -15.97 -2.78 -21.39
N ASP A 186 -16.72 -3.61 -22.10
CA ASP A 186 -16.29 -4.21 -23.35
C ASP A 186 -17.07 -3.52 -24.49
N SER A 187 -16.50 -3.37 -25.65
CA SER A 187 -16.89 -2.56 -26.82
C SER A 187 -18.37 -2.13 -26.95
N ALA A 188 -19.32 -2.93 -26.50
CA ALA A 188 -20.76 -2.66 -26.58
C ALA A 188 -21.53 -2.89 -25.26
N THR A 189 -20.89 -3.43 -24.23
CA THR A 189 -21.55 -3.89 -23.01
C THR A 189 -20.82 -3.38 -21.78
N GLN A 190 -21.58 -2.92 -20.80
CA GLN A 190 -21.12 -2.62 -19.45
C GLN A 190 -21.51 -3.77 -18.52
N ARG A 191 -20.59 -4.21 -17.68
CA ARG A 191 -20.83 -5.15 -16.59
C ARG A 191 -20.43 -4.53 -15.25
N ILE A 192 -21.28 -4.62 -14.25
CA ILE A 192 -20.95 -4.19 -12.88
C ILE A 192 -20.11 -5.28 -12.22
N VAL A 193 -18.89 -4.92 -11.81
CA VAL A 193 -17.93 -5.85 -11.17
C VAL A 193 -18.15 -5.89 -9.67
N THR A 194 -18.41 -4.72 -9.07
CA THR A 194 -18.67 -4.55 -7.63
C THR A 194 -19.67 -3.43 -7.46
N ALA A 195 -20.57 -3.59 -6.50
CA ALA A 195 -21.54 -2.58 -6.14
C ALA A 195 -21.74 -2.53 -4.62
N VAL A 196 -22.03 -1.32 -4.11
CA VAL A 196 -22.43 -1.03 -2.73
C VAL A 196 -23.74 -0.24 -2.80
N GLY A 197 -24.66 -0.54 -1.88
CA GLY A 197 -26.00 0.02 -1.84
C GLY A 197 -27.06 -0.94 -2.39
N ASP A 198 -28.32 -0.66 -2.07
CA ASP A 198 -29.47 -1.51 -2.41
C ASP A 198 -30.28 -0.88 -3.56
N HIS A 199 -29.81 -1.12 -4.79
CA HIS A 199 -30.50 -0.70 -6.00
C HIS A 199 -30.72 -1.90 -6.92
N GLU A 200 -31.94 -2.13 -7.38
CA GLU A 200 -32.37 -3.32 -8.11
C GLU A 200 -31.48 -3.63 -9.34
N LEU A 201 -31.05 -2.61 -10.07
CA LEU A 201 -30.27 -2.75 -11.31
C LEU A 201 -28.77 -2.50 -11.14
N LEU A 202 -28.31 -2.02 -9.97
CA LEU A 202 -26.89 -1.74 -9.69
C LEU A 202 -26.32 -2.81 -8.77
N SER A 203 -26.31 -4.05 -9.21
CA SER A 203 -25.77 -5.19 -8.46
C SER A 203 -24.60 -5.84 -9.18
N ALA A 204 -23.67 -6.46 -8.43
CA ALA A 204 -22.54 -7.16 -8.99
C ALA A 204 -23.01 -8.26 -9.97
N GLY A 205 -22.41 -8.31 -11.16
CA GLY A 205 -22.77 -9.23 -12.24
C GLY A 205 -23.84 -8.69 -13.19
N ALA A 206 -24.56 -7.62 -12.85
CA ALA A 206 -25.55 -7.00 -13.75
C ALA A 206 -24.87 -6.45 -15.02
N GLN A 207 -25.55 -6.58 -16.15
CA GLN A 207 -25.06 -6.13 -17.44
C GLN A 207 -26.09 -5.30 -18.19
N CYS A 208 -25.63 -4.37 -19.00
CA CYS A 208 -26.48 -3.63 -19.93
C CYS A 208 -25.67 -3.17 -21.16
N PRO A 209 -26.34 -2.88 -22.28
CA PRO A 209 -25.72 -2.16 -23.39
C PRO A 209 -25.12 -0.84 -22.91
N ILE A 210 -23.93 -0.50 -23.36
CA ILE A 210 -23.24 0.74 -22.97
C ILE A 210 -24.09 1.98 -23.31
N GLU A 211 -24.84 1.95 -24.37
CA GLU A 211 -25.75 3.01 -24.82
C GLU A 211 -26.86 3.34 -23.80
N GLN A 212 -27.21 2.37 -22.94
CA GLN A 212 -28.22 2.52 -21.89
C GLN A 212 -27.58 2.78 -20.51
N SER A 213 -26.32 3.22 -20.46
CA SER A 213 -25.62 3.47 -19.21
C SER A 213 -25.14 4.91 -19.07
N TYR A 214 -25.04 5.39 -17.83
CA TYR A 214 -24.40 6.68 -17.53
C TYR A 214 -22.89 6.66 -17.84
N CYS A 215 -22.27 5.49 -17.79
CA CYS A 215 -20.83 5.33 -18.06
C CYS A 215 -20.44 5.72 -19.48
N ARG A 216 -21.36 5.59 -20.45
CA ARG A 216 -21.19 6.12 -21.81
C ARG A 216 -20.77 7.60 -21.79
N LYS A 217 -21.50 8.42 -21.03
CA LYS A 217 -21.22 9.86 -20.91
C LYS A 217 -19.91 10.11 -20.16
N THR A 218 -19.59 9.29 -19.16
CA THR A 218 -18.33 9.38 -18.44
C THR A 218 -17.13 9.10 -19.34
N ILE A 219 -17.24 8.16 -20.30
CA ILE A 219 -16.13 7.84 -21.21
C ILE A 219 -16.02 8.80 -22.39
N ASP A 220 -17.11 9.47 -22.78
CA ASP A 220 -17.11 10.44 -23.88
C ASP A 220 -16.55 11.81 -23.45
N ASP A 221 -16.70 12.19 -22.18
CA ASP A 221 -16.15 13.41 -21.59
C ASP A 221 -14.64 13.24 -21.30
N ASP A 222 -13.91 14.30 -20.99
CA ASP A 222 -12.44 14.32 -20.72
C ASP A 222 -12.00 13.47 -19.51
N GLY A 223 -12.73 12.38 -19.22
CA GLY A 223 -12.37 11.34 -18.24
C GLY A 223 -13.16 11.39 -16.95
N PHE A 224 -14.06 12.34 -16.81
CA PHE A 224 -14.80 12.56 -15.57
C PHE A 224 -16.17 13.20 -15.83
N LEU A 225 -17.22 12.69 -15.21
CA LEU A 225 -18.56 13.23 -15.29
C LEU A 225 -19.14 13.46 -13.89
N ALA A 226 -19.71 14.63 -13.63
CA ALA A 226 -20.41 14.95 -12.38
C ALA A 226 -21.66 15.76 -12.66
N VAL A 227 -22.81 15.21 -12.31
CA VAL A 227 -24.15 15.76 -12.54
C VAL A 227 -24.93 15.76 -11.25
N ALA A 228 -25.28 16.93 -10.75
CA ALA A 228 -26.04 17.08 -9.49
C ALA A 228 -27.55 16.83 -9.68
N ASN A 229 -28.08 17.19 -10.84
CA ASN A 229 -29.48 16.97 -11.18
C ASN A 229 -29.61 16.59 -12.66
N THR A 230 -29.83 15.32 -12.93
CA THR A 230 -29.91 14.78 -14.29
C THR A 230 -31.11 15.32 -15.08
N VAL A 231 -32.21 15.64 -14.40
CA VAL A 231 -33.41 16.21 -15.05
C VAL A 231 -33.17 17.66 -15.47
N GLU A 232 -32.56 18.48 -14.62
CA GLU A 232 -32.22 19.87 -14.96
C GLU A 232 -31.19 19.93 -16.11
N GLU A 233 -30.33 18.92 -16.24
CA GLU A 233 -29.40 18.80 -17.37
C GLU A 233 -30.04 18.19 -18.62
N GLY A 234 -31.32 17.94 -18.62
CA GLY A 234 -32.10 17.47 -19.79
C GLY A 234 -31.90 15.99 -20.10
N TRP A 235 -31.64 15.15 -19.08
CA TRP A 235 -31.46 13.70 -19.26
C TRP A 235 -32.75 12.91 -19.06
N ASP A 236 -33.88 13.56 -18.85
CA ASP A 236 -35.20 12.94 -18.61
C ASP A 236 -35.68 12.01 -19.75
N GLY A 237 -35.20 12.21 -21.00
CA GLY A 237 -35.41 11.32 -22.14
C GLY A 237 -34.20 10.45 -22.52
N ASP A 238 -33.13 10.41 -21.71
CA ASP A 238 -31.94 9.62 -21.99
C ASP A 238 -32.18 8.14 -21.64
N PRO A 239 -31.81 7.19 -22.50
CA PRO A 239 -31.96 5.74 -22.24
C PRO A 239 -31.38 5.25 -20.93
N ALA A 240 -30.30 5.89 -20.42
CA ALA A 240 -29.74 5.57 -19.12
C ALA A 240 -30.62 6.03 -17.97
N TYR A 241 -31.21 7.23 -18.07
CA TYR A 241 -32.17 7.74 -17.08
C TYR A 241 -33.46 6.91 -17.06
N GLU A 242 -34.02 6.59 -18.22
CA GLU A 242 -35.22 5.74 -18.31
C GLU A 242 -34.98 4.35 -17.69
N ARG A 243 -33.74 3.83 -17.77
CA ARG A 243 -33.40 2.50 -17.24
C ARG A 243 -33.16 2.52 -15.75
N PHE A 244 -32.32 3.44 -15.25
CA PHE A 244 -31.79 3.42 -13.88
C PHE A 244 -32.44 4.46 -12.97
N GLY A 245 -33.05 5.53 -13.50
CA GLY A 245 -33.70 6.58 -12.73
C GLY A 245 -32.78 7.34 -11.79
N LEU A 246 -31.50 7.49 -12.10
CA LEU A 246 -30.56 8.18 -11.23
C LEU A 246 -30.73 9.70 -11.37
N GLY A 247 -31.03 10.35 -10.26
CA GLY A 247 -31.22 11.80 -10.18
C GLY A 247 -29.92 12.59 -10.04
N SER A 248 -28.87 11.96 -9.47
CA SER A 248 -27.51 12.52 -9.40
C SER A 248 -26.45 11.44 -9.65
N TYR A 249 -25.34 11.83 -10.25
CA TYR A 249 -24.29 10.91 -10.67
C TYR A 249 -22.92 11.58 -10.68
N ILE A 250 -21.89 10.85 -10.27
CA ILE A 250 -20.50 11.22 -10.43
C ILE A 250 -19.69 9.98 -10.77
N GLY A 251 -18.83 10.05 -11.79
CA GLY A 251 -18.03 8.91 -12.23
C GLY A 251 -16.70 9.32 -12.86
N GLY A 252 -15.69 8.48 -12.67
CA GLY A 252 -14.37 8.61 -13.27
C GLY A 252 -13.99 7.38 -14.09
N LYS A 253 -13.14 7.56 -15.10
CA LYS A 253 -12.58 6.47 -15.89
C LYS A 253 -11.59 5.66 -15.08
N VAL A 254 -11.65 4.35 -15.20
CA VAL A 254 -10.67 3.40 -14.71
C VAL A 254 -9.82 2.95 -15.89
N ILE A 255 -8.55 3.31 -15.90
CA ILE A 255 -7.57 2.99 -16.96
C ILE A 255 -6.63 1.91 -16.43
N VAL A 256 -6.41 0.87 -17.21
CA VAL A 256 -5.52 -0.27 -16.90
C VAL A 256 -4.61 -0.50 -18.11
N ASP A 257 -3.31 -0.55 -17.91
CA ASP A 257 -2.29 -0.68 -18.98
C ASP A 257 -2.43 0.36 -20.13
N GLY A 258 -3.00 1.54 -19.83
CA GLY A 258 -3.25 2.61 -20.80
C GLY A 258 -4.59 2.52 -21.54
N ASP A 259 -5.33 1.44 -21.40
CA ASP A 259 -6.62 1.20 -22.02
C ASP A 259 -7.78 1.44 -21.04
N LEU A 260 -8.96 1.77 -21.57
CA LEU A 260 -10.17 1.90 -20.77
C LEU A 260 -10.64 0.52 -20.26
N PHE A 261 -10.54 0.31 -18.97
CA PHE A 261 -11.13 -0.86 -18.31
C PHE A 261 -12.63 -0.66 -18.05
N GLY A 262 -13.00 0.51 -17.53
CA GLY A 262 -14.38 0.83 -17.16
C GLY A 262 -14.49 2.13 -16.38
N THR A 263 -15.42 2.19 -15.43
CA THR A 263 -15.67 3.39 -14.62
C THR A 263 -15.88 3.05 -13.16
N LEU A 264 -15.47 3.95 -12.27
CA LEU A 264 -15.90 4.02 -10.87
C LEU A 264 -16.96 5.09 -10.75
N CYS A 265 -18.12 4.73 -10.22
CA CYS A 265 -19.32 5.57 -10.22
C CYS A 265 -19.96 5.63 -8.84
N PHE A 266 -20.54 6.80 -8.52
CA PHE A 266 -21.38 7.01 -7.35
C PHE A 266 -22.66 7.72 -7.80
N ALA A 267 -23.79 7.35 -7.22
CA ALA A 267 -25.08 7.83 -7.68
C ALA A 267 -26.16 7.84 -6.59
N SER A 268 -27.23 8.57 -6.85
CA SER A 268 -28.48 8.53 -6.11
C SER A 268 -29.67 8.62 -7.08
N THR A 269 -30.80 8.05 -6.72
CA THR A 269 -32.08 8.26 -7.41
C THR A 269 -32.62 9.67 -7.17
N GLU A 270 -32.19 10.33 -6.10
CA GLU A 270 -32.55 11.70 -5.79
C GLU A 270 -31.55 12.70 -6.39
N PRO A 271 -31.99 13.84 -6.90
CA PRO A 271 -31.11 14.93 -7.31
C PRO A 271 -30.45 15.55 -6.08
N ARG A 272 -29.22 16.04 -6.23
CA ARG A 272 -28.54 16.81 -5.19
C ARG A 272 -29.00 18.26 -5.19
N GLY A 273 -29.10 18.83 -4.00
CA GLY A 273 -29.40 20.27 -3.84
C GLY A 273 -28.20 21.19 -4.10
N ARG A 274 -27.04 20.66 -4.49
CA ARG A 274 -25.81 21.43 -4.76
C ARG A 274 -24.92 20.73 -5.77
N GLU A 275 -24.12 21.48 -6.49
CA GLU A 275 -23.07 20.97 -7.36
C GLU A 275 -21.99 20.18 -6.59
N PHE A 276 -21.34 19.26 -7.30
CA PHE A 276 -20.17 18.56 -6.79
C PHE A 276 -18.98 19.51 -6.67
N THR A 277 -18.36 19.53 -5.50
CA THR A 277 -17.20 20.37 -5.21
C THR A 277 -15.95 19.87 -5.91
N GLY A 278 -14.93 20.74 -6.02
CA GLY A 278 -13.62 20.35 -6.54
C GLY A 278 -13.00 19.20 -5.75
N SER A 279 -13.13 19.18 -4.41
CA SER A 279 -12.62 18.12 -3.55
C SER A 279 -13.32 16.77 -3.79
N GLU A 280 -14.66 16.78 -3.96
CA GLU A 280 -15.44 15.58 -4.27
C GLU A 280 -15.03 14.99 -5.64
N ARG A 281 -14.81 15.86 -6.63
CA ARG A 281 -14.32 15.48 -7.95
C ARG A 281 -12.91 14.86 -7.86
N THR A 282 -12.00 15.53 -7.14
CA THR A 282 -10.63 15.03 -6.91
C THR A 282 -10.63 13.68 -6.23
N PHE A 283 -11.48 13.46 -5.23
CA PHE A 283 -11.60 12.16 -4.56
C PHE A 283 -11.95 11.04 -5.54
N VAL A 284 -13.00 11.23 -6.37
CA VAL A 284 -13.41 10.20 -7.35
C VAL A 284 -12.33 9.97 -8.40
N GLU A 285 -11.64 11.02 -8.85
CA GLU A 285 -10.54 10.91 -9.80
C GLU A 285 -9.38 10.09 -9.21
N MET A 286 -8.97 10.39 -7.97
CA MET A 286 -7.89 9.66 -7.29
C MET A 286 -8.28 8.20 -7.03
N ALA A 287 -9.52 7.94 -6.57
CA ALA A 287 -10.02 6.60 -6.35
C ALA A 287 -10.08 5.78 -7.65
N SER A 288 -10.49 6.39 -8.76
CA SER A 288 -10.52 5.77 -10.09
C SER A 288 -9.12 5.40 -10.60
N ARG A 289 -8.16 6.31 -10.46
CA ARG A 289 -6.75 6.07 -10.84
C ARG A 289 -6.13 4.98 -9.98
N TRP A 290 -6.34 5.04 -8.68
CA TRP A 290 -5.84 4.01 -7.78
C TRP A 290 -6.42 2.63 -8.12
N LEU A 291 -7.72 2.55 -8.39
CA LEU A 291 -8.37 1.30 -8.79
C LEU A 291 -7.78 0.74 -10.08
N GLY A 292 -7.49 1.59 -11.06
CA GLY A 292 -6.82 1.17 -12.30
C GLY A 292 -5.45 0.55 -12.03
N TYR A 293 -4.63 1.20 -11.22
CA TYR A 293 -3.32 0.70 -10.81
C TYR A 293 -3.39 -0.65 -10.06
N GLU A 294 -4.34 -0.79 -9.13
CA GLU A 294 -4.51 -2.04 -8.38
C GLU A 294 -5.01 -3.19 -9.24
N ILE A 295 -5.90 -2.93 -10.21
CA ILE A 295 -6.34 -3.93 -11.19
C ILE A 295 -5.15 -4.37 -12.05
N GLU A 296 -4.33 -3.44 -12.53
CA GLU A 296 -3.12 -3.73 -13.31
C GLU A 296 -2.17 -4.63 -12.51
N ARG A 297 -1.87 -4.24 -11.26
CA ARG A 297 -1.01 -5.01 -10.36
C ARG A 297 -1.55 -6.43 -10.12
N HIS A 298 -2.84 -6.55 -9.82
CA HIS A 298 -3.50 -7.82 -9.60
C HIS A 298 -3.46 -8.73 -10.83
N ASN A 299 -3.73 -8.17 -12.03
CA ASN A 299 -3.68 -8.91 -13.28
C ASN A 299 -2.25 -9.37 -13.60
N ARG A 300 -1.23 -8.53 -13.32
CA ARG A 300 0.19 -8.89 -13.51
C ARG A 300 0.60 -10.04 -12.60
N THR A 301 0.26 -9.97 -11.31
CA THR A 301 0.55 -11.05 -10.35
C THR A 301 -0.12 -12.36 -10.79
N ARG A 302 -1.41 -12.34 -11.10
CA ARG A 302 -2.12 -13.54 -11.60
C ARG A 302 -1.55 -14.10 -12.90
N ARG A 303 -1.04 -13.24 -13.77
CA ARG A 303 -0.40 -13.68 -15.02
C ARG A 303 0.91 -14.41 -14.72
N LEU A 304 1.73 -13.88 -13.81
CA LEU A 304 2.98 -14.53 -13.38
C LEU A 304 2.70 -15.88 -12.71
N GLU A 305 1.74 -15.94 -11.79
CA GLU A 305 1.32 -17.19 -11.14
C GLU A 305 0.91 -18.26 -12.19
N ARG A 306 0.06 -17.89 -13.16
CA ARG A 306 -0.35 -18.82 -14.22
C ARG A 306 0.81 -19.25 -15.14
N GLN A 307 1.77 -18.37 -15.38
CA GLN A 307 2.96 -18.72 -16.16
C GLN A 307 3.82 -19.71 -15.37
N ASN A 308 4.00 -19.50 -14.07
CA ASN A 308 4.73 -20.39 -13.18
C ASN A 308 4.07 -21.79 -13.12
N GLU A 309 2.76 -21.85 -12.82
CA GLU A 309 2.02 -23.10 -12.84
C GLU A 309 2.10 -23.85 -14.19
N ARG A 310 2.21 -23.11 -15.31
CA ARG A 310 2.36 -23.71 -16.63
C ARG A 310 3.77 -24.28 -16.82
N LEU A 311 4.80 -23.59 -16.33
CA LEU A 311 6.19 -24.06 -16.36
C LEU A 311 6.34 -25.33 -15.52
N ASP A 312 5.78 -25.37 -14.32
CA ASP A 312 5.80 -26.55 -13.44
C ASP A 312 5.16 -27.78 -14.07
N ARG A 313 3.97 -27.57 -14.65
CA ARG A 313 3.29 -28.67 -15.36
C ARG A 313 4.08 -29.16 -16.56
N PHE A 314 4.67 -28.23 -17.32
CA PHE A 314 5.50 -28.57 -18.47
C PHE A 314 6.76 -29.35 -18.05
N ALA A 315 7.48 -28.84 -17.04
CA ALA A 315 8.66 -29.49 -16.47
C ALA A 315 8.33 -30.91 -15.99
N SER A 316 7.26 -31.08 -15.22
CA SER A 316 6.79 -32.38 -14.72
C SER A 316 6.47 -33.40 -15.85
N GLN A 317 5.81 -32.90 -16.90
CA GLN A 317 5.43 -33.77 -18.02
C GLN A 317 6.66 -34.18 -18.85
N VAL A 318 7.56 -33.26 -19.14
CA VAL A 318 8.79 -33.54 -19.88
C VAL A 318 9.65 -34.58 -19.13
N SER A 319 9.74 -34.49 -17.80
CA SER A 319 10.43 -35.48 -16.96
C SER A 319 9.91 -36.88 -17.19
N HIS A 320 8.59 -37.02 -17.00
CA HIS A 320 7.94 -38.29 -17.12
C HIS A 320 8.18 -38.91 -18.52
N ASP A 321 8.06 -38.08 -19.56
CA ASP A 321 8.19 -38.52 -20.95
C ASP A 321 9.65 -38.82 -21.34
N LEU A 322 10.64 -38.25 -20.66
CA LEU A 322 12.06 -38.57 -20.83
C LEU A 322 12.50 -39.78 -19.99
N ARG A 323 12.05 -39.91 -18.73
CA ARG A 323 12.38 -41.07 -17.88
C ARG A 323 11.86 -42.40 -18.43
N ASN A 324 10.68 -42.42 -19.05
CA ASN A 324 10.11 -43.64 -19.57
C ASN A 324 11.01 -44.36 -20.61
N PRO A 325 11.50 -43.70 -21.69
CA PRO A 325 12.40 -44.34 -22.64
C PRO A 325 13.78 -44.65 -22.02
N LEU A 326 14.28 -43.83 -21.09
CA LEU A 326 15.53 -44.09 -20.38
C LEU A 326 15.42 -45.35 -19.52
N SER A 327 14.40 -45.50 -18.70
CA SER A 327 14.19 -46.67 -17.85
C SER A 327 14.06 -47.96 -18.71
N VAL A 328 13.42 -47.86 -19.88
CA VAL A 328 13.37 -48.98 -20.82
C VAL A 328 14.74 -49.31 -21.42
N ALA A 329 15.57 -48.27 -21.70
CA ALA A 329 16.92 -48.47 -22.23
C ALA A 329 17.83 -49.10 -21.16
N VAL A 330 17.81 -48.61 -19.90
CA VAL A 330 18.53 -49.19 -18.77
C VAL A 330 18.14 -50.63 -18.53
N GLY A 331 16.86 -50.97 -18.43
CA GLY A 331 16.40 -52.31 -18.20
C GLY A 331 16.76 -53.28 -19.33
N ARG A 332 16.80 -52.83 -20.60
CA ARG A 332 17.28 -53.64 -21.73
C ARG A 332 18.78 -53.85 -21.70
N LEU A 333 19.53 -52.87 -21.27
CA LEU A 333 21.00 -52.93 -21.11
C LEU A 333 21.39 -53.89 -19.98
N GLU A 334 20.70 -53.85 -18.84
CA GLU A 334 20.89 -54.80 -17.74
C GLU A 334 20.68 -56.25 -18.19
N LEU A 335 19.60 -56.53 -18.95
CA LEU A 335 19.38 -57.83 -19.51
C LEU A 335 20.48 -58.27 -20.52
N ALA A 336 21.05 -57.33 -21.26
CA ALA A 336 22.14 -57.59 -22.17
C ALA A 336 23.45 -57.94 -21.39
N ILE A 337 23.77 -57.23 -20.32
CA ILE A 337 24.90 -57.47 -19.40
C ILE A 337 24.75 -58.85 -18.74
N GLU A 338 23.56 -59.19 -18.22
CA GLU A 338 23.28 -60.50 -17.63
C GLU A 338 23.48 -61.64 -18.63
N SER A 339 23.14 -61.45 -19.91
CA SER A 339 23.20 -62.51 -20.91
C SER A 339 24.55 -62.64 -21.61
N HIS A 340 25.37 -61.59 -21.71
CA HIS A 340 26.63 -61.57 -22.46
C HIS A 340 27.87 -61.36 -21.59
N GLY A 341 27.70 -61.05 -20.28
CA GLY A 341 28.73 -60.65 -19.36
C GLY A 341 28.99 -59.16 -19.41
N GLU A 342 29.80 -58.69 -18.46
CA GLU A 342 30.28 -57.31 -18.40
C GLU A 342 31.26 -57.04 -19.54
N ASP A 343 30.84 -56.29 -20.54
CA ASP A 343 31.66 -55.75 -21.62
C ASP A 343 31.91 -54.25 -21.33
N GLU A 344 33.10 -53.77 -21.63
CA GLU A 344 33.54 -52.40 -21.36
C GLU A 344 32.63 -51.38 -22.06
N ASP A 345 32.16 -51.71 -23.30
CA ASP A 345 31.21 -50.86 -24.08
C ASP A 345 29.82 -50.83 -23.42
N LEU A 346 29.35 -51.95 -22.85
CA LEU A 346 28.01 -52.03 -22.21
C LEU A 346 28.03 -51.28 -20.88
N ILE A 347 29.14 -51.29 -20.14
CA ILE A 347 29.33 -50.54 -18.92
C ILE A 347 29.32 -49.04 -19.24
N ALA A 348 30.05 -48.60 -20.27
CA ALA A 348 30.08 -47.20 -20.69
C ALA A 348 28.69 -46.68 -21.10
N VAL A 349 27.85 -47.48 -21.76
CA VAL A 349 26.48 -47.10 -22.11
C VAL A 349 25.60 -47.02 -20.87
N ARG A 350 25.77 -47.92 -19.88
CA ARG A 350 25.01 -47.86 -18.63
C ARG A 350 25.32 -46.57 -17.88
N ASP A 351 26.62 -46.25 -17.79
CA ASP A 351 27.07 -45.04 -17.08
C ASP A 351 26.58 -43.75 -17.78
N ALA A 352 26.57 -43.71 -19.11
CA ALA A 352 26.01 -42.62 -19.90
C ALA A 352 24.49 -42.45 -19.72
N LEU A 353 23.75 -43.55 -19.57
CA LEU A 353 22.30 -43.50 -19.32
C LEU A 353 21.99 -43.04 -17.91
N ALA A 354 22.79 -43.43 -16.91
CA ALA A 354 22.68 -42.96 -15.52
C ALA A 354 22.97 -41.45 -15.41
N ASP A 355 23.98 -40.99 -16.13
CA ASP A 355 24.31 -39.56 -16.22
C ASP A 355 23.17 -38.76 -16.89
N ALA A 356 22.59 -39.28 -17.97
CA ALA A 356 21.45 -38.62 -18.62
C ALA A 356 20.22 -38.53 -17.71
N ASP A 357 19.93 -39.53 -16.89
CA ASP A 357 18.84 -39.50 -15.90
C ASP A 357 19.09 -38.46 -14.79
N SER A 358 20.31 -38.40 -14.26
CA SER A 358 20.73 -37.39 -13.27
C SER A 358 20.59 -35.96 -13.82
N ARG A 359 21.04 -35.70 -15.04
CA ARG A 359 20.94 -34.38 -15.68
C ARG A 359 19.49 -33.95 -15.90
N ILE A 360 18.61 -34.86 -16.22
CA ILE A 360 17.16 -34.62 -16.36
C ILE A 360 16.60 -34.22 -14.98
N ASP A 361 16.99 -34.91 -13.91
CA ASP A 361 16.51 -34.61 -12.57
C ASP A 361 16.98 -33.22 -12.10
N GLU A 362 18.22 -32.87 -12.32
CA GLU A 362 18.79 -31.56 -11.99
C GLU A 362 18.12 -30.42 -12.78
N MET A 363 17.90 -30.62 -14.10
CA MET A 363 17.20 -29.62 -14.93
C MET A 363 15.77 -29.35 -14.47
N LEU A 364 15.10 -30.38 -13.98
CA LEU A 364 13.71 -30.29 -13.51
C LEU A 364 13.60 -29.68 -12.12
N GLU A 365 14.58 -29.97 -11.30
CA GLU A 365 14.74 -29.34 -9.99
C GLU A 365 14.93 -27.83 -10.17
N PHE A 366 15.89 -27.46 -11.01
CA PHE A 366 16.12 -26.04 -11.35
C PHE A 366 14.84 -25.35 -11.83
N ALA A 367 14.04 -25.99 -12.68
CA ALA A 367 12.78 -25.43 -13.19
C ALA A 367 11.70 -25.24 -12.12
N ARG A 368 11.80 -25.92 -10.95
CA ARG A 368 10.82 -25.87 -9.85
C ARG A 368 11.21 -24.95 -8.69
N LEU A 369 12.47 -24.53 -8.62
CA LEU A 369 12.99 -23.79 -7.47
C LEU A 369 12.61 -22.30 -7.42
N GLY A 370 12.02 -21.74 -8.46
CA GLY A 370 11.77 -20.30 -8.62
C GLY A 370 10.74 -19.66 -7.68
N ASP A 371 10.12 -20.39 -6.75
CA ASP A 371 9.15 -19.83 -5.80
C ASP A 371 9.82 -19.45 -4.47
N ALA A 372 9.55 -18.21 -4.01
CA ALA A 372 10.01 -17.75 -2.71
C ALA A 372 9.44 -18.62 -1.57
N VAL A 373 10.24 -18.85 -0.53
CA VAL A 373 9.81 -19.58 0.68
C VAL A 373 8.76 -18.74 1.42
N THR A 374 7.54 -19.26 1.50
CA THR A 374 6.40 -18.53 2.05
C THR A 374 6.19 -18.74 3.55
N ASP A 375 6.68 -19.85 4.11
CA ASP A 375 6.55 -20.21 5.53
C ASP A 375 7.88 -20.77 6.08
N PRO A 376 8.88 -19.92 6.34
CA PRO A 376 10.20 -20.35 6.79
C PRO A 376 10.15 -20.88 8.24
N GLU A 377 10.55 -22.13 8.45
CA GLU A 377 10.67 -22.77 9.75
C GLU A 377 12.09 -22.65 10.34
N PRO A 378 12.27 -22.81 11.66
CA PRO A 378 13.62 -22.91 12.24
C PRO A 378 14.31 -24.23 11.86
N VAL A 379 15.52 -24.16 11.32
CA VAL A 379 16.32 -25.31 10.86
C VAL A 379 17.73 -25.21 11.44
N SER A 380 18.21 -26.26 12.14
CA SER A 380 19.61 -26.37 12.56
C SER A 380 20.50 -26.68 11.36
N LEU A 381 21.52 -25.86 11.14
CA LEU A 381 22.52 -26.10 10.09
C LEU A 381 23.19 -27.46 10.26
N ALA A 382 23.47 -27.87 11.52
CA ALA A 382 24.11 -29.15 11.80
C ALA A 382 23.22 -30.33 11.42
N ASP A 383 21.94 -30.30 11.78
CA ASP A 383 20.98 -31.37 11.45
C ASP A 383 20.80 -31.49 9.92
N ALA A 384 20.63 -30.36 9.21
CA ALA A 384 20.54 -30.35 7.77
C ALA A 384 21.82 -30.83 7.07
N ALA A 385 23.01 -30.47 7.61
CA ALA A 385 24.27 -30.92 7.07
C ALA A 385 24.45 -32.43 7.26
N ASP A 386 24.08 -32.98 8.41
CA ASP A 386 24.14 -34.43 8.67
C ASP A 386 23.20 -35.21 7.73
N ALA A 387 22.00 -34.72 7.50
CA ALA A 387 21.06 -35.32 6.56
C ALA A 387 21.58 -35.29 5.11
N ALA A 388 22.04 -34.14 4.63
CA ALA A 388 22.61 -33.96 3.30
C ALA A 388 23.89 -34.82 3.10
N TRP A 389 24.75 -34.93 4.11
CA TRP A 389 25.97 -35.75 4.05
C TRP A 389 25.68 -37.23 3.96
N ALA A 390 24.62 -37.69 4.63
CA ALA A 390 24.19 -39.09 4.59
C ALA A 390 23.59 -39.49 3.20
N ALA A 391 23.13 -38.53 2.43
CA ALA A 391 22.49 -38.75 1.12
C ALA A 391 23.49 -38.89 -0.04
N ILE A 392 24.76 -38.49 0.14
CA ILE A 392 25.77 -38.52 -0.92
C ILE A 392 26.80 -39.64 -0.75
N GLU A 393 27.44 -40.06 -1.86
CA GLU A 393 28.60 -40.96 -1.84
C GLU A 393 29.88 -40.17 -1.49
N THR A 394 30.41 -40.34 -0.29
CA THR A 394 31.48 -39.50 0.23
C THR A 394 32.88 -39.89 -0.21
N GLY A 395 33.09 -41.13 -0.73
CA GLY A 395 34.39 -41.59 -1.21
C GLY A 395 35.54 -41.55 -0.18
N GLY A 396 35.21 -41.41 1.11
CA GLY A 396 36.19 -41.24 2.21
C GLY A 396 36.41 -39.79 2.63
N ALA A 397 35.74 -38.80 2.03
CA ALA A 397 35.72 -37.40 2.44
C ALA A 397 35.19 -37.25 3.88
N ARG A 398 35.48 -36.11 4.51
CA ARG A 398 35.07 -35.81 5.90
C ARG A 398 34.32 -34.48 5.95
N MET A 399 33.22 -34.47 6.69
CA MET A 399 32.49 -33.24 7.01
C MET A 399 32.71 -32.87 8.48
N THR A 400 32.78 -31.57 8.76
CA THR A 400 32.89 -31.04 10.13
C THR A 400 32.05 -29.77 10.26
N VAL A 401 31.07 -29.79 11.15
CA VAL A 401 30.37 -28.59 11.59
C VAL A 401 31.19 -27.94 12.70
N ARG A 402 31.71 -26.74 12.45
CA ARG A 402 32.55 -26.01 13.43
C ARG A 402 31.70 -25.23 14.40
N GLU A 403 30.57 -24.70 13.94
CA GLU A 403 29.63 -23.93 14.71
C GLU A 403 28.24 -24.15 14.12
N ASP A 404 27.29 -24.52 14.96
CA ASP A 404 25.91 -24.68 14.54
C ASP A 404 25.21 -23.32 14.46
N VAL A 405 24.30 -23.15 13.49
CA VAL A 405 23.56 -21.91 13.22
C VAL A 405 22.10 -22.26 13.08
N ASP A 406 21.23 -21.53 13.80
CA ASP A 406 19.79 -21.63 13.63
C ASP A 406 19.38 -20.80 12.38
N LEU A 407 19.02 -21.49 11.31
CA LEU A 407 18.52 -20.90 10.06
C LEU A 407 17.01 -20.75 10.09
N ARG A 408 16.48 -19.86 9.25
CA ARG A 408 15.05 -19.83 8.95
C ARG A 408 14.82 -20.10 7.48
N GLY A 409 14.10 -21.20 7.18
CA GLY A 409 13.90 -21.59 5.79
C GLY A 409 13.09 -22.86 5.64
N ASP A 410 13.10 -23.41 4.43
CA ASP A 410 12.55 -24.70 4.07
C ASP A 410 13.64 -25.78 4.26
N ALA A 411 13.40 -26.72 5.17
CA ALA A 411 14.39 -27.74 5.55
C ALA A 411 14.82 -28.61 4.35
N GLU A 412 13.88 -29.04 3.51
CA GLU A 412 14.15 -29.88 2.34
C GLU A 412 15.02 -29.13 1.32
N ARG A 413 14.75 -27.84 1.09
CA ARG A 413 15.55 -27.00 0.19
C ARG A 413 16.93 -26.73 0.73
N ILE A 414 17.09 -26.51 2.05
CA ILE A 414 18.39 -26.31 2.69
C ILE A 414 19.23 -27.59 2.62
N GLU A 415 18.65 -28.76 2.91
CA GLU A 415 19.32 -30.05 2.74
C GLU A 415 19.82 -30.21 1.30
N ARG A 416 19.00 -29.87 0.32
CA ARG A 416 19.32 -29.96 -1.10
C ARG A 416 20.45 -29.01 -1.53
N LEU A 417 20.46 -27.78 -1.00
CA LEU A 417 21.55 -26.84 -1.21
C LEU A 417 22.88 -27.43 -0.71
N LEU A 418 22.86 -28.00 0.51
CA LEU A 418 24.04 -28.63 1.10
C LEU A 418 24.49 -29.88 0.34
N GLU A 419 23.57 -30.73 -0.11
CA GLU A 419 23.87 -31.89 -0.98
C GLU A 419 24.64 -31.47 -2.23
N ASN A 420 24.18 -30.43 -2.94
CA ASN A 420 24.84 -29.92 -4.14
C ASN A 420 26.25 -29.41 -3.86
N LEU A 421 26.45 -28.65 -2.77
CA LEU A 421 27.76 -28.18 -2.37
C LEU A 421 28.70 -29.32 -1.97
N PHE A 422 28.21 -30.28 -1.21
CA PHE A 422 28.99 -31.42 -0.77
C PHE A 422 29.39 -32.33 -1.94
N ARG A 423 28.48 -32.60 -2.86
CA ARG A 423 28.74 -33.37 -4.08
C ARG A 423 29.83 -32.69 -4.91
N ASN A 424 29.72 -31.38 -5.13
CA ASN A 424 30.74 -30.60 -5.85
C ASN A 424 32.11 -30.68 -5.18
N SER A 425 32.16 -30.55 -3.84
CA SER A 425 33.40 -30.62 -3.10
C SER A 425 34.06 -32.02 -3.20
N VAL A 426 33.27 -33.11 -3.15
CA VAL A 426 33.77 -34.47 -3.26
C VAL A 426 34.25 -34.79 -4.68
N GLU A 427 33.49 -34.45 -5.70
CA GLU A 427 33.78 -34.70 -7.11
C GLU A 427 35.03 -33.92 -7.59
N HIS A 428 35.07 -32.62 -7.33
CA HIS A 428 36.17 -31.76 -7.77
C HIS A 428 37.44 -31.92 -6.88
N GLY A 429 37.28 -32.24 -5.61
CA GLY A 429 38.39 -32.49 -4.71
C GLY A 429 39.17 -33.77 -5.05
N SER A 430 38.49 -34.77 -5.61
CA SER A 430 39.15 -36.05 -6.02
C SER A 430 39.91 -35.92 -7.36
N THR A 431 39.55 -34.97 -8.23
CA THR A 431 40.18 -34.80 -9.56
C THR A 431 41.45 -33.94 -9.56
N GLY A 432 41.70 -33.14 -8.49
CA GLY A 432 42.89 -32.28 -8.34
C GLY A 432 44.23 -33.03 -8.19
N SER A 433 44.24 -34.36 -8.01
CA SER A 433 45.42 -35.19 -7.84
C SER A 433 45.88 -35.91 -9.11
N ARG A 434 45.86 -35.23 -10.28
CA ARG A 434 46.60 -35.72 -11.47
C ARG A 434 48.11 -35.37 -11.34
N ALA A 435 48.78 -35.92 -10.34
CA ALA A 435 50.22 -36.08 -10.38
C ALA A 435 50.56 -37.32 -11.24
N GLN A 436 51.64 -37.23 -12.03
CA GLN A 436 52.08 -38.21 -13.02
C GLN A 436 52.13 -39.64 -12.46
N PRO A 437 51.97 -40.70 -13.31
CA PRO A 437 51.83 -42.10 -12.88
C PRO A 437 53.00 -42.72 -12.10
N ASP A 438 54.14 -42.02 -11.93
CA ASP A 438 55.34 -42.55 -11.28
C ASP A 438 55.44 -42.24 -9.77
N ASP A 439 54.61 -41.37 -9.17
CA ASP A 439 54.67 -41.03 -7.72
C ASP A 439 53.49 -41.61 -6.90
N ALA A 440 52.63 -42.41 -7.48
CA ALA A 440 51.39 -42.90 -6.88
C ALA A 440 51.55 -44.01 -5.82
N ALA A 441 52.79 -44.40 -5.44
CA ALA A 441 53.05 -45.54 -4.54
C ALA A 441 53.25 -45.18 -3.06
N GLU A 442 53.37 -43.89 -2.68
CA GLU A 442 53.74 -43.53 -1.28
C GLU A 442 52.85 -42.50 -0.59
N HIS A 443 51.88 -41.81 -1.29
CA HIS A 443 50.97 -40.88 -0.62
C HIS A 443 49.52 -41.24 -0.97
N GLY A 444 48.80 -41.82 0.01
CA GLY A 444 47.37 -42.08 -0.10
C GLY A 444 46.63 -40.81 -0.47
N PHE A 445 45.63 -40.93 -1.37
CA PHE A 445 44.75 -39.83 -1.76
C PHE A 445 44.25 -39.12 -0.51
N ALA A 446 44.58 -37.82 -0.35
CA ALA A 446 44.04 -37.02 0.74
C ALA A 446 42.52 -36.91 0.54
N ALA A 447 41.77 -37.48 1.45
CA ALA A 447 40.31 -37.37 1.42
C ALA A 447 39.95 -35.90 1.65
N VAL A 448 39.05 -35.37 0.79
CA VAL A 448 38.57 -33.99 0.89
C VAL A 448 37.89 -33.73 2.25
N SER A 449 38.12 -32.55 2.82
CA SER A 449 37.51 -32.14 4.07
C SER A 449 36.60 -30.93 3.82
N VAL A 450 35.31 -31.07 4.16
CA VAL A 450 34.32 -30.00 4.10
C VAL A 450 34.02 -29.47 5.49
N ALA A 451 34.02 -28.17 5.67
CA ALA A 451 33.73 -27.49 6.93
C ALA A 451 32.61 -26.51 6.81
N LEU A 452 31.67 -26.53 7.77
CA LEU A 452 30.56 -25.60 7.90
C LEU A 452 30.70 -24.77 9.18
N GLY A 453 30.15 -23.55 9.20
CA GLY A 453 30.14 -22.72 10.41
C GLY A 453 29.48 -21.37 10.18
N ALA A 454 29.50 -20.55 11.23
CA ALA A 454 28.88 -19.21 11.20
C ALA A 454 29.76 -18.18 10.47
N VAL A 455 29.08 -17.21 9.84
CA VAL A 455 29.61 -15.90 9.41
C VAL A 455 28.68 -14.80 9.94
N GLU A 456 29.10 -13.55 9.85
CA GLU A 456 28.25 -12.43 10.25
C GLU A 456 27.01 -12.39 9.35
N GLY A 457 25.85 -12.66 9.94
CA GLY A 457 24.57 -12.65 9.23
C GLY A 457 24.23 -13.94 8.47
N GLY A 458 24.88 -15.09 8.78
CA GLY A 458 24.59 -16.34 8.09
C GLY A 458 25.57 -17.48 8.34
N PHE A 459 25.79 -18.31 7.33
CA PHE A 459 26.65 -19.48 7.42
C PHE A 459 27.60 -19.63 6.21
N TYR A 460 28.56 -20.52 6.32
CA TYR A 460 29.44 -20.88 5.20
C TYR A 460 29.62 -22.38 5.07
N VAL A 461 29.93 -22.80 3.84
CA VAL A 461 30.44 -24.13 3.49
C VAL A 461 31.79 -23.95 2.80
N ALA A 462 32.83 -24.66 3.25
CA ALA A 462 34.17 -24.52 2.72
C ALA A 462 34.87 -25.89 2.61
N ASP A 463 35.65 -26.08 1.54
CA ASP A 463 36.44 -27.29 1.31
C ASP A 463 37.95 -27.02 1.31
N ASP A 464 38.74 -28.06 1.22
CA ASP A 464 40.20 -28.05 1.06
C ASP A 464 40.63 -28.52 -0.35
N GLY A 465 39.76 -28.45 -1.34
CA GLY A 465 39.99 -28.81 -2.73
C GLY A 465 40.84 -27.78 -3.51
N PRO A 466 40.77 -27.80 -4.85
CA PRO A 466 41.56 -26.92 -5.73
C PRO A 466 41.12 -25.45 -5.73
N GLY A 467 39.96 -25.14 -5.14
CA GLY A 467 39.38 -23.81 -5.15
C GLY A 467 38.78 -23.37 -6.50
N ILE A 468 38.23 -22.15 -6.55
CA ILE A 468 37.63 -21.53 -7.74
C ILE A 468 38.45 -20.29 -8.10
N PRO A 469 39.00 -20.20 -9.34
CA PRO A 469 39.72 -19.03 -9.80
C PRO A 469 38.93 -17.75 -9.66
N GLU A 470 39.57 -16.64 -9.29
CA GLU A 470 38.91 -15.35 -9.09
C GLU A 470 38.12 -14.88 -10.33
N SER A 471 38.60 -15.22 -11.53
CA SER A 471 37.96 -14.92 -12.81
C SER A 471 36.61 -15.61 -13.00
N ASP A 472 36.39 -16.75 -12.35
CA ASP A 472 35.25 -17.64 -12.59
C ASP A 472 34.19 -17.55 -11.47
N ARG A 473 34.49 -16.80 -10.37
CA ARG A 473 33.63 -16.76 -9.16
C ARG A 473 32.26 -16.11 -9.39
N GLU A 474 32.16 -15.17 -10.31
CA GLU A 474 30.88 -14.56 -10.68
C GLU A 474 30.08 -15.51 -11.60
N ASP A 475 30.76 -16.18 -12.53
CA ASP A 475 30.11 -17.01 -13.56
C ASP A 475 29.80 -18.43 -13.05
N VAL A 476 30.47 -18.91 -11.99
CA VAL A 476 30.32 -20.29 -11.50
C VAL A 476 28.91 -20.61 -10.97
N LEU A 477 28.14 -19.60 -10.59
CA LEU A 477 26.76 -19.71 -10.15
C LEU A 477 25.75 -19.66 -11.34
N GLU A 478 26.19 -19.23 -12.53
CA GLU A 478 25.32 -19.19 -13.71
C GLU A 478 24.96 -20.61 -14.19
N SER A 479 23.73 -20.80 -14.63
CA SER A 479 23.23 -22.08 -15.14
C SER A 479 24.02 -22.53 -16.38
N GLY A 480 24.54 -23.77 -16.35
CA GLY A 480 25.31 -24.36 -17.43
C GLY A 480 26.82 -24.12 -17.35
N PHE A 481 27.32 -23.43 -16.32
CA PHE A 481 28.76 -23.31 -16.08
C PHE A 481 29.32 -24.61 -15.53
N THR A 482 30.29 -25.18 -16.21
CA THR A 482 31.03 -26.40 -15.77
C THR A 482 32.48 -26.37 -16.25
N THR A 483 33.39 -26.83 -15.41
CA THR A 483 34.79 -27.02 -15.75
C THR A 483 35.13 -28.49 -16.00
N SER A 484 34.18 -29.39 -15.81
CA SER A 484 34.31 -30.84 -16.05
C SER A 484 33.54 -31.26 -17.31
N ASP A 485 34.11 -32.16 -18.11
CA ASP A 485 33.46 -32.72 -19.31
C ASP A 485 32.20 -33.53 -18.94
N ASP A 486 32.10 -34.05 -17.73
CA ASP A 486 31.00 -34.86 -17.19
C ASP A 486 30.02 -34.04 -16.32
N GLY A 487 30.31 -32.79 -15.99
CA GLY A 487 29.46 -31.93 -15.15
C GLY A 487 28.22 -31.44 -15.88
N SER A 488 27.07 -31.42 -15.20
CA SER A 488 25.80 -30.87 -15.73
C SER A 488 25.76 -29.33 -15.80
N GLY A 489 26.55 -28.66 -14.91
CA GLY A 489 26.54 -27.20 -14.74
C GLY A 489 25.30 -26.63 -14.04
N PHE A 490 24.42 -27.48 -13.47
CA PHE A 490 23.23 -27.03 -12.74
C PHE A 490 23.40 -27.01 -11.23
N GLY A 491 24.35 -27.78 -10.65
CA GLY A 491 24.48 -27.93 -9.20
C GLY A 491 24.66 -26.61 -8.45
N LEU A 492 25.53 -25.70 -8.91
CA LEU A 492 25.73 -24.40 -8.30
C LEU A 492 24.62 -23.38 -8.64
N ALA A 493 24.01 -23.50 -9.81
CA ALA A 493 22.82 -22.70 -10.15
C ALA A 493 21.62 -23.05 -9.25
N ILE A 494 21.47 -24.33 -8.87
CA ILE A 494 20.46 -24.78 -7.87
C ILE A 494 20.77 -24.16 -6.51
N VAL A 495 22.03 -24.07 -6.10
CA VAL A 495 22.45 -23.43 -4.84
C VAL A 495 22.06 -21.95 -4.84
N GLU A 496 22.31 -21.22 -5.93
CA GLU A 496 21.95 -19.82 -6.06
C GLU A 496 20.43 -19.61 -6.01
N GLU A 497 19.68 -20.43 -6.73
CA GLU A 497 18.22 -20.33 -6.79
C GLU A 497 17.58 -20.62 -5.42
N ILE A 498 18.06 -21.64 -4.70
CA ILE A 498 17.60 -21.93 -3.33
C ILE A 498 17.93 -20.77 -2.38
N ALA A 499 19.15 -20.21 -2.46
CA ALA A 499 19.52 -19.06 -1.66
C ALA A 499 18.65 -17.84 -1.96
N ALA A 500 18.43 -17.52 -3.23
CA ALA A 500 17.56 -16.44 -3.67
C ALA A 500 16.11 -16.64 -3.20
N ALA A 501 15.57 -17.87 -3.26
CA ALA A 501 14.23 -18.20 -2.77
C ALA A 501 14.07 -17.96 -1.25
N HIS A 502 15.16 -18.05 -0.49
CA HIS A 502 15.24 -17.73 0.95
C HIS A 502 15.57 -16.25 1.21
N GLY A 503 15.91 -15.47 0.19
CA GLY A 503 16.36 -14.08 0.33
C GLY A 503 17.80 -13.96 0.84
N TRP A 504 18.64 -14.98 0.62
CA TRP A 504 20.05 -14.99 1.02
C TRP A 504 20.94 -14.56 -0.15
N ASP A 505 21.98 -13.79 0.16
CA ASP A 505 23.07 -13.48 -0.78
C ASP A 505 24.14 -14.56 -0.71
N VAL A 506 24.61 -15.07 -1.87
CA VAL A 506 25.69 -16.04 -1.99
C VAL A 506 26.97 -15.35 -2.42
N ARG A 507 28.10 -15.68 -1.74
CA ARG A 507 29.44 -15.20 -2.11
C ARG A 507 30.43 -16.35 -2.19
N VAL A 508 31.22 -16.35 -3.25
CA VAL A 508 32.29 -17.36 -3.45
C VAL A 508 33.64 -16.71 -3.12
N THR A 509 34.37 -17.33 -2.18
CA THR A 509 35.64 -16.83 -1.70
C THR A 509 36.66 -17.97 -1.56
N ASP A 510 37.92 -17.67 -1.15
CA ASP A 510 38.90 -18.69 -0.84
C ASP A 510 38.64 -19.31 0.54
N SER A 511 38.75 -20.63 0.62
CA SER A 511 38.80 -21.32 1.89
C SER A 511 40.16 -21.11 2.56
N ALA A 512 40.15 -20.97 3.88
CA ALA A 512 41.41 -20.92 4.66
C ALA A 512 42.27 -22.20 4.53
N ALA A 513 41.67 -23.29 4.06
CA ALA A 513 42.33 -24.57 3.79
C ALA A 513 42.86 -24.68 2.34
N GLY A 514 42.62 -23.68 1.48
CA GLY A 514 43.08 -23.59 0.10
C GLY A 514 42.05 -23.93 -0.97
N GLY A 515 40.88 -24.41 -0.58
CA GLY A 515 39.76 -24.75 -1.49
C GLY A 515 38.74 -23.61 -1.71
N ALA A 516 37.54 -23.98 -2.09
CA ALA A 516 36.41 -23.03 -2.28
C ALA A 516 35.66 -22.78 -0.96
N ARG A 517 35.08 -21.59 -0.83
CA ARG A 517 34.25 -21.22 0.28
C ARG A 517 33.02 -20.44 -0.25
N PHE A 518 31.87 -20.96 0.07
CA PHE A 518 30.56 -20.36 -0.22
C PHE A 518 30.00 -19.76 1.07
N GLU A 519 29.69 -18.46 1.06
CA GLU A 519 29.10 -17.73 2.19
C GLU A 519 27.67 -17.32 1.85
N PHE A 520 26.74 -17.62 2.75
CA PHE A 520 25.32 -17.30 2.65
C PHE A 520 24.99 -16.24 3.70
N VAL A 521 24.64 -15.03 3.26
CA VAL A 521 24.37 -13.88 4.13
C VAL A 521 22.90 -13.54 4.09
N GLY A 522 22.30 -13.22 5.25
CA GLY A 522 20.86 -13.02 5.42
C GLY A 522 20.13 -14.26 5.94
N ALA A 523 20.86 -15.35 6.23
CA ALA A 523 20.29 -16.63 6.64
C ALA A 523 19.94 -16.70 8.14
N ASP A 524 20.56 -15.88 8.98
CA ASP A 524 20.14 -15.73 10.37
C ASP A 524 18.83 -14.95 10.42
N GLY A 525 17.83 -15.49 11.07
CA GLY A 525 16.56 -14.82 11.28
C GLY A 525 16.76 -13.51 12.03
N GLY A 526 17.17 -12.46 11.29
CA GLY A 526 17.49 -11.16 11.82
C GLY A 526 16.48 -10.70 12.86
N SER A 527 16.94 -10.50 14.09
CA SER A 527 16.21 -9.78 15.13
C SER A 527 16.07 -8.31 14.67
N GLY A 528 15.00 -8.03 13.93
CA GLY A 528 14.55 -6.70 13.57
C GLY A 528 13.35 -6.29 14.39
#